data_b8b02addfdfb082f584512febffb8cc1
#
_entry.id   b8b02addfdfb082f584512febffb8cc1
#
_cell.length_a   1.000
_cell.length_b   1.000
_cell.length_c   1.000
_cell.angle_alpha   90.00
_cell.angle_beta   90.00
_cell.angle_gamma   90.00
#
_symmetry.space_group_name_H-M   'P 1'
#
loop_
_entity.id
_entity.type
_entity.pdbx_description
1 polymer ?
#
loop_
_entity_poly.entity_id
_entity_poly.type
_entity_poly.pdbx_seq_one_letter_code
_entity_poly.pdbx_strand_id
1 'polypeptide(L)'
;MNAEPSPPSAPGLLIGRSALLDEVSPELGRRPAVAVITGEAGVGKSRFVHELLRRTRTTSPDAVTLVARCQEADTPFPFAPLVEALNHFRSGPLPADLPPVTGALHALLPDLADRLPPAPPPLGDPGAEHHRVLRALHAYTAALGDAVLVVEDLQWADASTCAFLRTVIADPPPRLGLVLTARSGTVPHRDAEGSDGLPFPLRTPAHVTVVERHLAPLSAAETGELAAGLLGVRAVPDEFADRLHRWTGGLPYVVEEVVRGWPGSAEFPTGAAGEPPLPASVRRVVVERLRGLPPAARQVVAAAAVLGEPAPVELLRSVAGLGEPETRGALAVALGEGVLLASPRDGGYAFPYDLARRAAYEAVAEPERPVLHLRAARALARHTSPFPLAGMAEH
;
A
#
# COMPACT_ATOMS: atom_id res chain seq x y z
N MET A 1 3.16 -12.10 21.86
CA MET A 1 3.92 -13.09 21.07
C MET A 1 4.46 -12.29 19.90
N ASN A 2 5.71 -11.82 20.03
CA ASN A 2 6.33 -10.86 19.11
C ASN A 2 6.44 -11.46 17.71
N ALA A 3 5.76 -10.86 16.76
CA ALA A 3 6.00 -11.13 15.34
C ALA A 3 7.40 -10.59 15.02
N GLU A 4 8.35 -11.47 14.75
CA GLU A 4 9.64 -11.08 14.18
C GLU A 4 9.40 -10.33 12.86
N PRO A 5 10.10 -9.22 12.63
CA PRO A 5 10.04 -8.55 11.34
C PRO A 5 10.55 -9.53 10.28
N SER A 6 9.76 -9.74 9.24
CA SER A 6 10.16 -10.55 8.08
C SER A 6 11.54 -10.10 7.62
N PRO A 7 12.47 -11.02 7.34
CA PRO A 7 13.80 -10.67 6.89
C PRO A 7 13.72 -9.83 5.61
N PRO A 8 14.60 -8.85 5.42
CA PRO A 8 14.59 -8.03 4.21
C PRO A 8 14.74 -8.95 3.00
N SER A 9 13.79 -8.85 2.09
CA SER A 9 13.82 -9.51 0.77
C SER A 9 15.20 -9.30 0.16
N ALA A 10 15.73 -10.31 -0.53
CA ALA A 10 17.05 -10.28 -1.16
C ALA A 10 17.33 -8.94 -1.85
N PRO A 11 18.52 -8.34 -1.71
CA PRO A 11 18.83 -7.06 -2.30
C PRO A 11 18.82 -7.21 -3.82
N GLY A 12 17.93 -6.50 -4.53
CA GLY A 12 18.32 -6.23 -5.85
C GLY A 12 17.33 -6.01 -6.96
N LEU A 13 16.26 -6.72 -7.16
CA LEU A 13 15.52 -6.56 -8.43
C LEU A 13 14.35 -5.58 -8.32
N LEU A 14 14.53 -4.35 -8.82
CA LEU A 14 13.44 -3.43 -9.10
C LEU A 14 13.11 -3.55 -10.58
N ILE A 15 12.10 -4.35 -10.92
CA ILE A 15 11.66 -4.60 -12.30
C ILE A 15 10.61 -3.58 -12.71
N GLY A 16 10.66 -3.13 -13.97
CA GLY A 16 9.64 -2.27 -14.60
C GLY A 16 9.51 -0.86 -14.03
N ARG A 17 10.45 -0.39 -13.18
CA ARG A 17 10.33 0.91 -12.49
C ARG A 17 11.46 1.90 -12.80
N SER A 18 12.41 1.53 -13.68
CA SER A 18 13.56 2.38 -13.99
C SER A 18 13.15 3.72 -14.57
N ALA A 19 12.21 3.74 -15.52
CA ALA A 19 11.70 4.97 -16.13
C ALA A 19 11.07 5.92 -15.08
N LEU A 20 10.26 5.38 -14.17
CA LEU A 20 9.67 6.18 -13.08
C LEU A 20 10.72 6.73 -12.12
N LEU A 21 11.77 5.96 -11.82
CA LEU A 21 12.88 6.44 -11.01
C LEU A 21 13.66 7.53 -11.71
N ASP A 22 13.85 7.40 -13.03
CA ASP A 22 14.55 8.40 -13.87
C ASP A 22 13.77 9.73 -13.94
N GLU A 23 12.43 9.67 -13.81
CA GLU A 23 11.57 10.85 -13.71
C GLU A 23 11.57 11.44 -12.29
N VAL A 24 11.38 10.63 -11.25
CA VAL A 24 11.17 11.13 -9.87
C VAL A 24 12.49 11.61 -9.24
N SER A 25 13.61 10.94 -9.51
CA SER A 25 14.88 11.23 -8.85
C SER A 25 15.41 12.67 -9.12
N PRO A 26 15.42 13.17 -10.37
CA PRO A 26 15.82 14.54 -10.65
C PRO A 26 14.88 15.59 -10.03
N GLU A 27 13.58 15.32 -10.06
CA GLU A 27 12.58 16.24 -9.49
C GLU A 27 12.71 16.34 -7.96
N LEU A 28 12.93 15.21 -7.28
CA LEU A 28 13.21 15.22 -5.84
C LEU A 28 14.52 15.95 -5.51
N GLY A 29 15.45 16.04 -6.43
CA GLY A 29 16.68 16.83 -6.32
C GLY A 29 16.47 18.34 -6.37
N ARG A 30 15.37 18.83 -6.95
CA ARG A 30 15.01 20.27 -7.07
C ARG A 30 14.27 20.74 -5.83
N ARG A 31 14.95 20.85 -4.73
CA ARG A 31 14.36 21.16 -3.41
C ARG A 31 13.95 22.62 -3.26
N PRO A 32 12.85 22.94 -2.53
CA PRO A 32 11.98 22.00 -1.84
C PRO A 32 11.11 21.20 -2.81
N ALA A 33 10.99 19.90 -2.53
CA ALA A 33 10.25 18.99 -3.40
C ALA A 33 9.37 18.00 -2.60
N VAL A 34 8.22 17.64 -3.17
CA VAL A 34 7.30 16.64 -2.62
C VAL A 34 7.04 15.56 -3.67
N ALA A 35 7.40 14.34 -3.39
CA ALA A 35 7.08 13.18 -4.20
C ALA A 35 5.99 12.34 -3.51
N VAL A 36 4.88 12.10 -4.20
CA VAL A 36 3.78 11.24 -3.72
C VAL A 36 3.75 9.98 -4.58
N ILE A 37 3.92 8.83 -3.93
CA ILE A 37 3.94 7.52 -4.58
C ILE A 37 2.75 6.72 -4.08
N THR A 38 1.77 6.53 -4.95
CA THR A 38 0.56 5.75 -4.65
C THR A 38 0.58 4.39 -5.32
N GLY A 39 -0.29 3.50 -4.90
CA GLY A 39 -0.46 2.18 -5.51
C GLY A 39 -1.01 1.16 -4.52
N GLU A 40 -1.39 0.00 -5.03
CA GLU A 40 -1.96 -1.08 -4.24
C GLU A 40 -1.01 -1.63 -3.17
N ALA A 41 -1.56 -2.34 -2.18
CA ALA A 41 -0.75 -3.07 -1.22
C ALA A 41 0.05 -4.19 -1.93
N GLY A 42 1.36 -4.27 -1.65
CA GLY A 42 2.22 -5.27 -2.27
C GLY A 42 2.76 -4.92 -3.67
N VAL A 43 2.43 -3.73 -4.23
CA VAL A 43 2.89 -3.27 -5.54
C VAL A 43 4.37 -2.84 -5.57
N GLY A 44 5.01 -2.75 -4.41
CA GLY A 44 6.44 -2.44 -4.29
C GLY A 44 6.77 -0.97 -3.98
N LYS A 45 5.86 -0.19 -3.36
CA LYS A 45 6.11 1.22 -2.97
C LYS A 45 7.38 1.39 -2.13
N SER A 46 7.52 0.63 -1.05
CA SER A 46 8.70 0.73 -0.17
C SER A 46 10.00 0.36 -0.88
N ARG A 47 9.95 -0.59 -1.81
CA ARG A 47 11.12 -0.96 -2.63
C ARG A 47 11.50 0.15 -3.60
N PHE A 48 10.51 0.77 -4.24
CA PHE A 48 10.71 1.94 -5.09
C PHE A 48 11.36 3.10 -4.30
N VAL A 49 10.84 3.40 -3.11
CA VAL A 49 11.40 4.43 -2.21
C VAL A 49 12.83 4.08 -1.80
N HIS A 50 13.10 2.82 -1.45
CA HIS A 50 14.46 2.39 -1.10
C HIS A 50 15.45 2.65 -2.25
N GLU A 51 15.08 2.32 -3.47
CA GLU A 51 15.92 2.55 -4.64
C GLU A 51 16.06 4.06 -4.97
N LEU A 52 14.98 4.83 -4.79
CA LEU A 52 15.01 6.29 -4.91
C LEU A 52 16.00 6.90 -3.90
N LEU A 53 15.98 6.45 -2.65
CA LEU A 53 16.93 6.90 -1.62
C LEU A 53 18.37 6.47 -1.94
N ARG A 54 18.57 5.26 -2.49
CA ARG A 54 19.89 4.82 -2.93
C ARG A 54 20.45 5.74 -4.02
N ARG A 55 19.64 6.15 -5.00
CA ARG A 55 20.03 7.11 -6.05
C ARG A 55 20.29 8.50 -5.46
N THR A 56 19.46 8.96 -4.53
CA THR A 56 19.65 10.24 -3.85
C THR A 56 21.00 10.27 -3.11
N ARG A 57 21.38 9.20 -2.42
CA ARG A 57 22.70 9.10 -1.76
C ARG A 57 23.87 9.17 -2.74
N THR A 58 23.67 8.74 -3.99
CA THR A 58 24.72 8.84 -5.01
C THR A 58 24.88 10.29 -5.51
N THR A 59 23.78 11.04 -5.61
CA THR A 59 23.80 12.44 -6.09
C THR A 59 24.02 13.47 -4.98
N SER A 60 23.60 13.14 -3.75
CA SER A 60 23.73 13.99 -2.55
C SER A 60 24.18 13.12 -1.36
N PRO A 61 25.48 12.76 -1.26
CA PRO A 61 25.98 11.84 -0.26
C PRO A 61 25.79 12.34 1.17
N ASP A 62 25.82 13.64 1.37
CA ASP A 62 25.73 14.30 2.68
C ASP A 62 24.29 14.55 3.13
N ALA A 63 23.29 14.24 2.26
CA ALA A 63 21.88 14.45 2.60
C ALA A 63 21.42 13.53 3.71
N VAL A 64 20.84 14.11 4.75
CA VAL A 64 20.24 13.39 5.87
C VAL A 64 18.98 12.66 5.37
N THR A 65 18.88 11.37 5.63
CA THR A 65 17.71 10.57 5.25
C THR A 65 16.95 10.10 6.49
N LEU A 66 15.69 10.48 6.60
CA LEU A 66 14.75 10.08 7.64
C LEU A 66 13.66 9.21 7.02
N VAL A 67 13.38 8.06 7.62
CA VAL A 67 12.29 7.17 7.17
C VAL A 67 11.35 6.92 8.34
N ALA A 68 10.15 7.47 8.23
CA ALA A 68 9.04 7.27 9.15
C ALA A 68 8.06 6.26 8.53
N ARG A 69 7.67 5.21 9.27
CA ARG A 69 6.70 4.20 8.81
C ARG A 69 5.46 4.27 9.66
N CYS A 70 4.33 4.55 9.01
CA CYS A 70 3.05 4.47 9.68
C CYS A 70 2.60 3.00 9.76
N GLN A 71 2.10 2.59 10.93
CA GLN A 71 1.66 1.21 11.17
C GLN A 71 0.20 1.23 11.63
N GLU A 72 -0.52 0.18 11.27
CA GLU A 72 -1.86 -0.04 11.80
C GLU A 72 -1.77 -0.27 13.30
N ALA A 73 -2.42 0.58 14.10
CA ALA A 73 -2.44 0.50 15.54
C ALA A 73 -3.83 0.84 16.09
N ASP A 74 -4.28 0.08 17.08
CA ASP A 74 -5.58 0.31 17.75
C ASP A 74 -5.64 1.69 18.44
N THR A 75 -4.50 2.15 18.95
CA THR A 75 -4.37 3.46 19.59
C THR A 75 -3.04 4.07 19.19
N PRO A 76 -3.00 4.87 18.12
CA PRO A 76 -1.77 5.47 17.64
C PRO A 76 -1.24 6.51 18.64
N PHE A 77 0.02 6.39 19.04
CA PHE A 77 0.72 7.43 19.80
C PHE A 77 0.97 8.65 18.90
N PRO A 78 0.72 9.89 19.37
CA PRO A 78 0.93 11.08 18.57
C PRO A 78 2.38 11.18 18.05
N PHE A 79 2.55 11.44 16.75
CA PHE A 79 3.84 11.53 16.07
C PHE A 79 4.69 10.25 16.09
N ALA A 80 4.13 9.08 16.43
CA ALA A 80 4.90 7.84 16.60
C ALA A 80 5.87 7.55 15.43
N PRO A 81 5.48 7.64 14.15
CA PRO A 81 6.40 7.38 13.03
C PRO A 81 7.56 8.37 12.98
N LEU A 82 7.31 9.64 13.32
CA LEU A 82 8.34 10.68 13.33
C LEU A 82 9.30 10.51 14.51
N VAL A 83 8.78 10.16 15.68
CA VAL A 83 9.61 9.85 16.87
C VAL A 83 10.55 8.70 16.58
N GLU A 84 10.05 7.63 15.97
CA GLU A 84 10.87 6.48 15.58
C GLU A 84 11.98 6.88 14.59
N ALA A 85 11.61 7.64 13.54
CA ALA A 85 12.56 8.11 12.55
C ALA A 85 13.64 9.03 13.14
N LEU A 86 13.27 9.92 14.05
CA LEU A 86 14.21 10.83 14.71
C LEU A 86 15.10 10.11 15.74
N ASN A 87 14.57 9.10 16.43
CA ASN A 87 15.36 8.28 17.36
C ASN A 87 16.47 7.47 16.67
N HIS A 88 16.36 7.18 15.39
CA HIS A 88 17.43 6.57 14.58
C HIS A 88 18.71 7.45 14.57
N PHE A 89 18.59 8.76 14.85
CA PHE A 89 19.70 9.72 14.93
C PHE A 89 20.36 9.81 16.31
N ARG A 90 20.10 8.90 17.25
CA ARG A 90 20.77 8.87 18.57
C ARG A 90 22.28 8.92 18.45
N SER A 91 22.87 8.31 17.43
CA SER A 91 24.30 8.23 17.20
C SER A 91 24.82 9.09 16.06
N GLY A 92 23.93 9.81 15.34
CA GLY A 92 24.27 10.66 14.20
C GLY A 92 24.60 12.09 14.61
N PRO A 93 25.22 12.89 13.72
CA PRO A 93 25.43 14.31 13.96
C PRO A 93 24.07 15.04 13.98
N LEU A 94 23.76 15.70 15.09
CA LEU A 94 22.68 16.70 15.13
C LEU A 94 23.21 18.02 14.56
N PRO A 95 22.30 18.87 13.99
CA PRO A 95 22.66 20.23 13.64
C PRO A 95 23.25 20.97 14.84
N ALA A 96 24.35 21.69 14.64
CA ALA A 96 25.05 22.39 15.71
C ALA A 96 24.20 23.51 16.35
N ASP A 97 23.33 24.13 15.55
CA ASP A 97 22.54 25.31 15.94
C ASP A 97 21.02 25.00 15.83
N LEU A 98 20.54 24.19 16.77
CA LEU A 98 19.08 23.95 16.86
C LEU A 98 18.35 25.18 17.40
N PRO A 99 17.26 25.66 16.75
CA PRO A 99 16.47 26.76 17.26
C PRO A 99 15.90 26.47 18.67
N PRO A 100 15.80 27.46 19.56
CA PRO A 100 15.30 27.24 20.95
C PRO A 100 13.94 26.57 21.03
N VAL A 101 13.06 26.76 20.04
CA VAL A 101 11.74 26.11 19.96
C VAL A 101 11.84 24.58 19.92
N THR A 102 12.95 24.00 19.43
CA THR A 102 13.16 22.56 19.38
C THR A 102 13.29 21.91 20.76
N GLY A 103 13.53 22.70 21.81
CA GLY A 103 13.46 22.25 23.19
C GLY A 103 12.08 21.70 23.59
N ALA A 104 11.00 22.07 22.88
CA ALA A 104 9.68 21.46 23.09
C ALA A 104 9.63 19.96 22.73
N LEU A 105 10.65 19.43 22.04
CA LEU A 105 10.71 18.02 21.68
C LEU A 105 11.20 17.10 22.81
N HIS A 106 11.63 17.62 23.96
CA HIS A 106 12.08 16.82 25.09
C HIS A 106 11.08 15.73 25.50
N ALA A 107 9.77 16.04 25.50
CA ALA A 107 8.74 15.08 25.85
C ALA A 107 8.56 13.97 24.81
N LEU A 108 8.84 14.25 23.53
CA LEU A 108 8.73 13.29 22.44
C LEU A 108 10.04 12.49 22.23
N LEU A 109 11.18 13.11 22.51
CA LEU A 109 12.51 12.57 22.22
C LEU A 109 13.38 12.59 23.50
N PRO A 110 12.97 11.87 24.57
CA PRO A 110 13.71 11.87 25.84
C PRO A 110 15.15 11.39 25.68
N ASP A 111 15.41 10.49 24.73
CA ASP A 111 16.75 9.97 24.45
C ASP A 111 17.68 10.98 23.76
N LEU A 112 17.14 12.08 23.26
CA LEU A 112 17.88 13.19 22.67
C LEU A 112 17.88 14.43 23.58
N ALA A 113 17.32 14.36 24.78
CA ALA A 113 17.14 15.50 25.68
C ALA A 113 18.43 16.28 25.92
N ASP A 114 19.55 15.59 26.19
CA ASP A 114 20.87 16.21 26.46
C ASP A 114 21.45 16.96 25.24
N ARG A 115 20.86 16.76 24.06
CA ARG A 115 21.33 17.32 22.78
C ARG A 115 20.38 18.37 22.22
N LEU A 116 19.20 18.52 22.84
CA LEU A 116 18.19 19.53 22.49
C LEU A 116 18.40 20.81 23.34
N PRO A 117 17.99 22.00 22.84
CA PRO A 117 17.90 23.18 23.65
C PRO A 117 17.03 22.96 24.88
N PRO A 118 17.19 23.76 25.97
CA PRO A 118 16.39 23.61 27.19
C PRO A 118 14.89 23.55 26.92
N ALA A 119 14.18 22.69 27.67
CA ALA A 119 12.74 22.57 27.56
C ALA A 119 12.06 23.89 27.97
N PRO A 120 11.14 24.45 27.15
CA PRO A 120 10.41 25.65 27.50
C PRO A 120 9.38 25.36 28.61
N PRO A 121 8.97 26.37 29.38
CA PRO A 121 7.94 26.20 30.41
C PRO A 121 6.60 25.75 29.77
N PRO A 122 5.78 24.95 30.49
CA PRO A 122 4.49 24.52 30.01
C PRO A 122 3.54 25.69 29.72
N LEU A 123 2.74 25.59 28.66
CA LEU A 123 1.74 26.60 28.28
C LEU A 123 0.41 26.43 29.02
N GLY A 124 0.17 25.25 29.61
CA GLY A 124 -1.05 24.97 30.36
C GLY A 124 -2.29 24.66 29.47
N ASP A 125 -2.19 24.87 28.17
CA ASP A 125 -3.23 24.54 27.20
C ASP A 125 -2.73 23.43 26.26
N PRO A 126 -3.42 22.28 26.19
CA PRO A 126 -3.00 21.14 25.32
C PRO A 126 -2.93 21.48 23.83
N GLY A 127 -3.82 22.36 23.34
CA GLY A 127 -3.82 22.78 21.94
C GLY A 127 -2.59 23.64 21.60
N ALA A 128 -2.24 24.58 22.49
CA ALA A 128 -1.05 25.40 22.35
C ALA A 128 0.24 24.56 22.46
N GLU A 129 0.27 23.56 23.34
CA GLU A 129 1.39 22.61 23.44
C GLU A 129 1.54 21.80 22.15
N HIS A 130 0.44 21.27 21.63
CA HIS A 130 0.47 20.55 20.36
C HIS A 130 1.00 21.41 19.21
N HIS A 131 0.53 22.66 19.12
CA HIS A 131 1.02 23.61 18.10
C HIS A 131 2.51 23.92 18.29
N ARG A 132 2.97 24.06 19.52
CA ARG A 132 4.40 24.28 19.84
C ARG A 132 5.27 23.10 19.39
N VAL A 133 4.80 21.86 19.60
CA VAL A 133 5.48 20.65 19.12
C VAL A 133 5.53 20.61 17.61
N LEU A 134 4.45 20.95 16.89
CA LEU A 134 4.45 21.04 15.42
C LEU A 134 5.50 22.03 14.93
N ARG A 135 5.59 23.22 15.54
CA ARG A 135 6.61 24.21 15.20
C ARG A 135 8.03 23.73 15.52
N ALA A 136 8.20 23.00 16.61
CA ALA A 136 9.48 22.44 17.01
C ALA A 136 9.96 21.36 16.03
N LEU A 137 9.07 20.46 15.60
CA LEU A 137 9.35 19.46 14.57
C LEU A 137 9.69 20.10 13.22
N HIS A 138 8.95 21.13 12.82
CA HIS A 138 9.23 21.89 11.61
C HIS A 138 10.61 22.56 11.67
N ALA A 139 10.91 23.27 12.75
CA ALA A 139 12.20 23.95 12.96
C ALA A 139 13.36 22.93 13.02
N TYR A 140 13.15 21.77 13.64
CA TYR A 140 14.13 20.69 13.66
C TYR A 140 14.40 20.15 12.24
N THR A 141 13.33 19.91 11.47
CA THR A 141 13.46 19.45 10.07
C THR A 141 14.21 20.47 9.21
N ALA A 142 13.92 21.76 9.41
CA ALA A 142 14.63 22.83 8.69
C ALA A 142 16.12 22.89 9.06
N ALA A 143 16.46 22.66 10.33
CA ALA A 143 17.85 22.65 10.81
C ALA A 143 18.69 21.47 10.28
N LEU A 144 18.05 20.40 9.79
CA LEU A 144 18.78 19.29 9.16
C LEU A 144 19.50 19.69 7.86
N GLY A 145 19.15 20.84 7.28
CA GLY A 145 19.74 21.29 6.03
C GLY A 145 19.31 20.44 4.84
N ASP A 146 20.25 19.84 4.13
CA ASP A 146 19.96 18.96 2.99
C ASP A 146 19.42 17.63 3.51
N ALA A 147 18.11 17.43 3.39
CA ALA A 147 17.44 16.28 3.98
C ALA A 147 16.37 15.68 3.06
N VAL A 148 16.16 14.38 3.19
CA VAL A 148 15.00 13.67 2.63
C VAL A 148 14.23 13.02 3.78
N LEU A 149 12.99 13.46 3.94
CA LEU A 149 12.02 12.84 4.84
C LEU A 149 11.10 11.93 4.04
N VAL A 150 11.10 10.66 4.36
CA VAL A 150 10.15 9.68 3.83
C VAL A 150 9.11 9.39 4.87
N VAL A 151 7.82 9.40 4.49
CA VAL A 151 6.73 8.91 5.33
C VAL A 151 5.97 7.84 4.55
N GLU A 152 6.13 6.59 4.99
CA GLU A 152 5.51 5.44 4.35
C GLU A 152 4.16 5.09 4.97
N ASP A 153 3.26 4.58 4.12
CA ASP A 153 1.95 4.02 4.48
C ASP A 153 1.02 5.02 5.20
N LEU A 154 0.87 6.20 4.60
CA LEU A 154 0.08 7.32 5.14
C LEU A 154 -1.38 6.99 5.48
N GLN A 155 -1.95 5.92 4.94
CA GLN A 155 -3.28 5.45 5.33
C GLN A 155 -3.36 5.05 6.82
N TRP A 156 -2.22 4.84 7.48
CA TRP A 156 -2.09 4.50 8.91
C TRP A 156 -1.53 5.66 9.75
N ALA A 157 -1.38 6.85 9.14
CA ALA A 157 -0.83 8.00 9.84
C ALA A 157 -1.79 8.51 10.91
N ASP A 158 -1.26 8.78 12.12
CA ASP A 158 -2.01 9.43 13.17
C ASP A 158 -2.31 10.90 12.82
N ALA A 159 -3.32 11.48 13.50
CA ALA A 159 -3.77 12.86 13.26
C ALA A 159 -2.66 13.91 13.45
N SER A 160 -1.75 13.67 14.40
CA SER A 160 -0.64 14.58 14.69
C SER A 160 0.44 14.52 13.62
N THR A 161 0.76 13.32 13.11
CA THR A 161 1.64 13.12 11.94
C THR A 161 1.04 13.79 10.70
N CYS A 162 -0.27 13.63 10.45
CA CYS A 162 -0.96 14.33 9.35
C CYS A 162 -0.90 15.86 9.52
N ALA A 163 -1.06 16.39 10.74
CA ALA A 163 -0.96 17.82 11.03
C ALA A 163 0.46 18.35 10.76
N PHE A 164 1.49 17.61 11.17
CA PHE A 164 2.88 17.93 10.86
C PHE A 164 3.14 17.97 9.36
N LEU A 165 2.73 16.95 8.62
CA LEU A 165 2.91 16.89 7.17
C LEU A 165 2.23 18.06 6.46
N ARG A 166 1.01 18.43 6.85
CA ARG A 166 0.34 19.63 6.33
C ARG A 166 1.15 20.90 6.59
N THR A 167 1.74 21.04 7.78
CA THR A 167 2.58 22.19 8.12
C THR A 167 3.83 22.25 7.23
N VAL A 168 4.53 21.12 7.08
CA VAL A 168 5.75 21.03 6.25
C VAL A 168 5.43 21.24 4.77
N ILE A 169 4.29 20.75 4.27
CA ILE A 169 3.89 20.92 2.87
C ILE A 169 3.49 22.37 2.58
N ALA A 170 2.84 23.05 3.53
CA ALA A 170 2.44 24.44 3.37
C ALA A 170 3.64 25.43 3.46
N ASP A 171 4.66 25.09 4.24
CA ASP A 171 5.87 25.89 4.42
C ASP A 171 7.09 24.95 4.46
N PRO A 172 7.53 24.41 3.30
CA PRO A 172 8.59 23.42 3.28
C PRO A 172 9.96 24.05 3.50
N PRO A 173 10.82 23.46 4.35
CA PRO A 173 12.21 23.86 4.46
C PRO A 173 12.89 23.88 3.08
N PRO A 174 13.70 24.89 2.75
CA PRO A 174 14.20 25.11 1.39
C PRO A 174 15.03 23.95 0.81
N ARG A 175 15.63 23.14 1.66
CA ARG A 175 16.49 22.01 1.25
C ARG A 175 15.88 20.65 1.57
N LEU A 176 14.57 20.60 1.83
CA LEU A 176 13.85 19.37 2.13
C LEU A 176 13.30 18.71 0.86
N GLY A 177 13.59 17.41 0.70
CA GLY A 177 12.83 16.50 -0.14
C GLY A 177 11.86 15.70 0.73
N LEU A 178 10.58 15.71 0.41
CA LEU A 178 9.55 14.94 1.10
C LEU A 178 9.06 13.82 0.18
N VAL A 179 9.09 12.57 0.66
CA VAL A 179 8.57 11.40 -0.08
C VAL A 179 7.45 10.78 0.73
N LEU A 180 6.28 10.71 0.14
CA LEU A 180 5.05 10.21 0.76
C LEU A 180 4.60 8.95 0.03
N THR A 181 4.26 7.88 0.77
CA THR A 181 3.61 6.73 0.15
C THR A 181 2.23 6.48 0.74
N ALA A 182 1.28 6.11 -0.11
CA ALA A 182 -0.09 5.79 0.30
C ALA A 182 -0.70 4.68 -0.56
N ARG A 183 -1.77 4.06 -0.06
CA ARG A 183 -2.59 3.14 -0.87
C ARG A 183 -3.54 3.94 -1.75
N SER A 184 -3.72 3.50 -2.99
CA SER A 184 -4.74 4.05 -3.88
C SER A 184 -6.15 3.72 -3.36
N GLY A 185 -7.09 4.68 -3.48
CA GLY A 185 -8.51 4.45 -3.21
C GLY A 185 -8.91 4.29 -1.73
N THR A 186 -7.99 4.34 -0.77
CA THR A 186 -8.30 4.07 0.65
C THR A 186 -8.90 5.24 1.41
N VAL A 187 -8.84 6.44 0.86
CA VAL A 187 -9.45 7.64 1.48
C VAL A 187 -10.46 8.24 0.51
N PRO A 188 -11.77 8.13 0.78
CA PRO A 188 -12.75 8.89 0.01
C PRO A 188 -12.53 10.37 0.31
N HIS A 189 -11.89 11.07 -0.60
CA HIS A 189 -11.87 12.53 -0.54
C HIS A 189 -13.30 13.04 -0.77
N ARG A 190 -13.87 13.65 0.27
CA ARG A 190 -15.15 14.38 0.19
C ARG A 190 -15.03 15.64 -0.67
N ASP A 191 -13.81 16.09 -0.96
CA ASP A 191 -13.55 17.31 -1.72
C ASP A 191 -12.71 16.95 -2.95
N ALA A 192 -13.19 17.37 -4.13
CA ALA A 192 -12.64 17.02 -5.45
C ALA A 192 -11.21 17.54 -5.75
N GLU A 193 -10.49 18.10 -4.77
CA GLU A 193 -9.17 18.74 -4.94
C GLU A 193 -8.02 17.98 -4.27
N GLY A 194 -8.22 16.75 -3.80
CA GLY A 194 -7.18 16.00 -3.10
C GLY A 194 -6.44 15.01 -3.99
N SER A 195 -5.14 14.84 -3.76
CA SER A 195 -4.34 13.78 -4.38
C SER A 195 -4.85 12.41 -3.94
N ASP A 196 -5.01 11.49 -4.90
CA ASP A 196 -5.55 10.16 -4.64
C ASP A 196 -4.72 9.41 -3.57
N GLY A 197 -5.40 8.89 -2.56
CA GLY A 197 -4.79 8.08 -1.49
C GLY A 197 -4.19 8.84 -0.31
N LEU A 198 -4.10 10.18 -0.32
CA LEU A 198 -3.62 10.94 0.83
C LEU A 198 -4.74 11.22 1.85
N PRO A 199 -4.45 11.18 3.18
CA PRO A 199 -5.44 11.49 4.23
C PRO A 199 -5.72 13.00 4.37
N PHE A 200 -5.15 13.84 3.49
CA PHE A 200 -5.33 15.30 3.47
C PHE A 200 -5.05 15.84 2.06
N PRO A 201 -5.62 17.01 1.68
CA PRO A 201 -5.34 17.64 0.39
C PRO A 201 -3.89 18.10 0.30
N LEU A 202 -3.24 17.85 -0.85
CA LEU A 202 -1.87 18.30 -1.11
C LEU A 202 -1.91 19.76 -1.60
N ARG A 203 -1.67 20.71 -0.68
CA ARG A 203 -1.61 22.15 -1.00
C ARG A 203 -0.20 22.67 -0.80
N THR A 204 0.53 22.82 -1.89
CA THR A 204 1.91 23.30 -1.91
C THR A 204 2.02 24.72 -2.45
N PRO A 205 2.98 25.53 -1.95
CA PRO A 205 3.35 26.80 -2.59
C PRO A 205 3.87 26.59 -4.03
N ALA A 206 3.72 27.61 -4.88
CA ALA A 206 4.09 27.52 -6.29
C ALA A 206 5.58 27.24 -6.57
N HIS A 207 6.46 27.51 -5.61
CA HIS A 207 7.90 27.26 -5.74
C HIS A 207 8.32 25.84 -5.37
N VAL A 208 7.40 25.00 -4.92
CA VAL A 208 7.66 23.61 -4.53
C VAL A 208 7.52 22.69 -5.74
N THR A 209 8.51 21.88 -5.99
CA THR A 209 8.42 20.83 -7.01
C THR A 209 7.54 19.70 -6.49
N VAL A 210 6.46 19.38 -7.22
CA VAL A 210 5.53 18.28 -6.85
C VAL A 210 5.55 17.20 -7.93
N VAL A 211 5.76 15.96 -7.50
CA VAL A 211 5.73 14.78 -8.38
C VAL A 211 4.79 13.75 -7.79
N GLU A 212 3.70 13.46 -8.50
CA GLU A 212 2.75 12.41 -8.12
C GLU A 212 2.86 11.25 -9.10
N ARG A 213 3.10 10.05 -8.60
CA ARG A 213 3.20 8.84 -9.43
C ARG A 213 2.42 7.69 -8.81
N HIS A 214 1.71 7.01 -9.69
CA HIS A 214 0.99 5.80 -9.34
C HIS A 214 1.80 4.57 -9.80
N LEU A 215 2.07 3.64 -8.88
CA LEU A 215 2.68 2.36 -9.21
C LEU A 215 1.58 1.36 -9.57
N ALA A 216 1.48 1.06 -10.85
CA ALA A 216 0.62 -0.01 -11.33
C ALA A 216 1.24 -1.39 -11.02
N PRO A 217 0.49 -2.49 -10.97
CA PRO A 217 1.03 -3.84 -10.98
C PRO A 217 1.98 -4.07 -12.17
N LEU A 218 2.86 -5.07 -12.05
CA LEU A 218 3.75 -5.47 -13.14
C LEU A 218 2.95 -6.05 -14.30
N SER A 219 3.38 -5.81 -15.52
CA SER A 219 2.89 -6.52 -16.70
C SER A 219 3.27 -8.02 -16.66
N ALA A 220 2.71 -8.84 -17.55
CA ALA A 220 3.07 -10.25 -17.62
C ALA A 220 4.57 -10.46 -17.92
N ALA A 221 5.13 -9.67 -18.84
CA ALA A 221 6.57 -9.71 -19.15
C ALA A 221 7.43 -9.34 -17.92
N GLU A 222 7.12 -8.24 -17.22
CA GLU A 222 7.82 -7.82 -16.01
C GLU A 222 7.64 -8.83 -14.87
N THR A 223 6.46 -9.50 -14.79
CA THR A 223 6.22 -10.60 -13.84
C THR A 223 7.15 -11.78 -14.13
N GLY A 224 7.33 -12.10 -15.40
CA GLY A 224 8.29 -13.11 -15.86
C GLY A 224 9.73 -12.75 -15.52
N GLU A 225 10.13 -11.50 -15.73
CA GLU A 225 11.48 -11.00 -15.36
C GLU A 225 11.72 -11.10 -13.85
N LEU A 226 10.73 -10.72 -13.03
CA LEU A 226 10.81 -10.84 -11.58
C LEU A 226 10.96 -12.30 -11.17
N ALA A 227 10.15 -13.20 -11.73
CA ALA A 227 10.22 -14.62 -11.45
C ALA A 227 11.58 -15.22 -11.86
N ALA A 228 12.09 -14.87 -13.03
CA ALA A 228 13.40 -15.31 -13.49
C ALA A 228 14.52 -14.89 -12.53
N GLY A 229 14.50 -13.63 -12.08
CA GLY A 229 15.45 -13.13 -11.12
C GLY A 229 15.38 -13.83 -9.75
N LEU A 230 14.17 -14.13 -9.26
CA LEU A 230 13.96 -14.86 -8.01
C LEU A 230 14.41 -16.32 -8.08
N LEU A 231 14.22 -16.96 -9.23
CA LEU A 231 14.64 -18.35 -9.49
C LEU A 231 16.12 -18.48 -9.85
N GLY A 232 16.81 -17.36 -10.11
CA GLY A 232 18.21 -17.37 -10.56
C GLY A 232 18.39 -17.92 -11.97
N VAL A 233 17.36 -17.86 -12.82
CA VAL A 233 17.40 -18.29 -14.22
C VAL A 233 17.45 -17.10 -15.16
N ARG A 234 17.88 -17.31 -16.41
CA ARG A 234 17.98 -16.23 -17.39
C ARG A 234 16.61 -15.69 -17.83
N ALA A 235 15.66 -16.57 -18.00
CA ALA A 235 14.29 -16.25 -18.39
C ALA A 235 13.36 -17.40 -17.99
N VAL A 236 12.08 -17.10 -17.83
CA VAL A 236 10.99 -18.08 -17.70
C VAL A 236 10.21 -18.13 -19.02
N PRO A 237 9.52 -19.25 -19.34
CA PRO A 237 8.66 -19.31 -20.51
C PRO A 237 7.52 -18.27 -20.44
N ASP A 238 7.16 -17.67 -21.57
CA ASP A 238 6.11 -16.64 -21.67
C ASP A 238 4.76 -17.17 -21.14
N GLU A 239 4.41 -18.42 -21.47
CA GLU A 239 3.20 -19.06 -20.95
C GLU A 239 3.19 -19.14 -19.42
N PHE A 240 4.33 -19.40 -18.79
CA PHE A 240 4.45 -19.39 -17.34
C PHE A 240 4.33 -17.97 -16.78
N ALA A 241 4.95 -16.98 -17.44
CA ALA A 241 4.85 -15.56 -17.05
C ALA A 241 3.39 -15.07 -17.08
N ASP A 242 2.64 -15.39 -18.15
CA ASP A 242 1.23 -15.04 -18.30
C ASP A 242 0.35 -15.71 -17.22
N ARG A 243 0.61 -16.97 -16.91
CA ARG A 243 -0.12 -17.69 -15.85
C ARG A 243 0.19 -17.12 -14.47
N LEU A 244 1.48 -16.89 -14.19
CA LEU A 244 1.91 -16.30 -12.93
C LEU A 244 1.30 -14.90 -12.75
N HIS A 245 1.25 -14.11 -13.83
CA HIS A 245 0.60 -12.82 -13.82
C HIS A 245 -0.90 -12.92 -13.49
N ARG A 246 -1.65 -13.81 -14.09
CA ARG A 246 -3.07 -14.04 -13.77
C ARG A 246 -3.27 -14.48 -12.31
N TRP A 247 -2.44 -15.37 -11.79
CA TRP A 247 -2.52 -15.83 -10.40
C TRP A 247 -2.23 -14.72 -9.38
N THR A 248 -1.33 -13.80 -9.73
CA THR A 248 -0.78 -12.80 -8.80
C THR A 248 -1.23 -11.36 -9.06
N GLY A 249 -1.91 -11.12 -10.19
CA GLY A 249 -2.26 -9.79 -10.66
C GLY A 249 -1.05 -8.90 -10.95
N GLY A 250 0.14 -9.48 -11.13
CA GLY A 250 1.39 -8.73 -11.27
C GLY A 250 1.84 -8.00 -10.01
N LEU A 251 1.29 -8.34 -8.84
CA LEU A 251 1.72 -7.77 -7.56
C LEU A 251 3.06 -8.40 -7.11
N PRO A 252 4.17 -7.65 -7.04
CA PRO A 252 5.49 -8.20 -6.73
C PRO A 252 5.52 -9.04 -5.45
N TYR A 253 4.85 -8.59 -4.39
CA TYR A 253 4.77 -9.34 -3.14
C TYR A 253 4.15 -10.73 -3.33
N VAL A 254 3.06 -10.82 -4.11
CA VAL A 254 2.37 -12.10 -4.37
C VAL A 254 3.22 -12.98 -5.27
N VAL A 255 3.90 -12.40 -6.27
CA VAL A 255 4.85 -13.12 -7.14
C VAL A 255 5.99 -13.72 -6.31
N GLU A 256 6.61 -12.94 -5.43
CA GLU A 256 7.68 -13.41 -4.53
C GLU A 256 7.21 -14.57 -3.64
N GLU A 257 6.03 -14.48 -3.06
CA GLU A 257 5.48 -15.53 -2.19
C GLU A 257 5.16 -16.81 -2.96
N VAL A 258 4.60 -16.69 -4.16
CA VAL A 258 4.33 -17.85 -5.03
C VAL A 258 5.63 -18.52 -5.45
N VAL A 259 6.60 -17.75 -5.94
CA VAL A 259 7.88 -18.28 -6.40
C VAL A 259 8.67 -18.91 -5.25
N ARG A 260 8.66 -18.32 -4.06
CA ARG A 260 9.32 -18.86 -2.86
C ARG A 260 8.69 -20.17 -2.40
N GLY A 261 7.37 -20.30 -2.52
CA GLY A 261 6.64 -21.54 -2.20
C GLY A 261 6.69 -22.60 -3.31
N TRP A 262 7.31 -22.28 -4.44
CA TRP A 262 7.41 -23.23 -5.55
C TRP A 262 8.38 -24.36 -5.23
N PRO A 263 7.97 -25.63 -5.36
CA PRO A 263 8.91 -26.74 -5.16
C PRO A 263 9.98 -26.66 -6.27
N GLY A 264 11.23 -26.46 -5.87
CA GLY A 264 12.38 -26.13 -6.71
C GLY A 264 12.86 -27.23 -7.67
N SER A 265 11.97 -28.02 -8.25
CA SER A 265 12.26 -28.94 -9.32
C SER A 265 11.94 -28.28 -10.66
N ALA A 266 12.93 -28.16 -11.43
CA ALA A 266 13.25 -27.63 -12.74
C ALA A 266 12.19 -27.64 -13.88
N GLU A 267 10.97 -28.01 -13.69
CA GLU A 267 9.94 -27.96 -14.73
C GLU A 267 8.90 -26.89 -14.39
N PHE A 268 8.93 -25.83 -15.19
CA PHE A 268 7.82 -24.87 -15.20
C PHE A 268 6.56 -25.63 -15.61
N PRO A 269 5.44 -25.52 -14.89
CA PRO A 269 4.23 -26.21 -15.26
C PRO A 269 3.78 -25.75 -16.65
N THR A 270 3.96 -26.64 -17.62
CA THR A 270 3.42 -26.49 -18.96
C THR A 270 2.09 -27.23 -19.03
N GLY A 271 1.04 -26.58 -19.51
CA GLY A 271 -0.31 -27.14 -19.62
C GLY A 271 -1.22 -26.87 -18.39
N ALA A 272 -2.40 -27.45 -18.39
CA ALA A 272 -3.43 -27.23 -17.36
C ALA A 272 -3.09 -27.80 -15.93
N ALA A 273 -1.98 -28.51 -15.81
CA ALA A 273 -1.55 -29.13 -14.57
C ALA A 273 -0.75 -28.15 -13.70
N GLY A 274 -1.32 -27.71 -12.60
CA GLY A 274 -0.62 -27.13 -11.48
C GLY A 274 -0.89 -25.66 -11.20
N GLU A 275 -2.05 -25.36 -10.57
CA GLU A 275 -2.17 -24.14 -9.79
C GLU A 275 -1.14 -24.14 -8.64
N PRO A 276 -0.49 -23.01 -8.34
CA PRO A 276 0.42 -22.94 -7.22
C PRO A 276 -0.34 -23.18 -5.91
N PRO A 277 0.29 -23.76 -4.89
CA PRO A 277 -0.28 -23.77 -3.57
C PRO A 277 -0.57 -22.31 -3.13
N LEU A 278 -1.71 -22.07 -2.47
CA LEU A 278 -2.02 -20.74 -1.96
C LEU A 278 -1.05 -20.40 -0.82
N PRO A 279 -0.17 -19.39 -0.97
CA PRO A 279 0.77 -19.03 0.08
C PRO A 279 0.04 -18.59 1.35
N ALA A 280 0.48 -19.05 2.52
CA ALA A 280 -0.14 -18.73 3.80
C ALA A 280 -0.18 -17.23 4.10
N SER A 281 0.84 -16.49 3.66
CA SER A 281 0.95 -15.04 3.75
C SER A 281 -0.12 -14.32 2.92
N VAL A 282 -0.35 -14.76 1.68
CA VAL A 282 -1.39 -14.22 0.78
C VAL A 282 -2.77 -14.51 1.37
N ARG A 283 -3.01 -15.77 1.80
CA ARG A 283 -4.27 -16.15 2.45
C ARG A 283 -4.55 -15.28 3.68
N ARG A 284 -3.55 -15.07 4.55
CA ARG A 284 -3.69 -14.22 5.75
C ARG A 284 -4.12 -12.82 5.40
N VAL A 285 -3.44 -12.16 4.46
CA VAL A 285 -3.76 -10.78 4.03
C VAL A 285 -5.20 -10.68 3.51
N VAL A 286 -5.63 -11.63 2.67
CA VAL A 286 -7.00 -11.64 2.15
C VAL A 286 -8.01 -11.86 3.28
N VAL A 287 -7.78 -12.84 4.16
CA VAL A 287 -8.69 -13.14 5.28
C VAL A 287 -8.80 -11.97 6.26
N GLU A 288 -7.72 -11.25 6.55
CA GLU A 288 -7.73 -10.04 7.38
C GLU A 288 -8.61 -8.95 6.76
N ARG A 289 -8.45 -8.69 5.46
CA ARG A 289 -9.32 -7.74 4.74
C ARG A 289 -10.79 -8.15 4.80
N LEU A 290 -11.10 -9.45 4.61
CA LEU A 290 -12.46 -9.94 4.67
C LEU A 290 -13.08 -9.78 6.09
N ARG A 291 -12.28 -9.92 7.14
CA ARG A 291 -12.74 -9.70 8.53
C ARG A 291 -13.15 -8.25 8.80
N GLY A 292 -12.46 -7.29 8.18
CA GLY A 292 -12.79 -5.86 8.28
C GLY A 292 -14.08 -5.46 7.56
N LEU A 293 -14.59 -6.29 6.62
CA LEU A 293 -15.79 -5.98 5.87
C LEU A 293 -17.07 -6.15 6.70
N PRO A 294 -18.10 -5.28 6.48
CA PRO A 294 -19.45 -5.51 6.99
C PRO A 294 -20.05 -6.84 6.49
N PRO A 295 -21.03 -7.42 7.21
CA PRO A 295 -21.61 -8.72 6.85
C PRO A 295 -22.14 -8.78 5.41
N ALA A 296 -22.85 -7.77 4.94
CA ALA A 296 -23.38 -7.71 3.57
C ALA A 296 -22.27 -7.71 2.52
N ALA A 297 -21.17 -6.97 2.75
CA ALA A 297 -20.01 -6.95 1.84
C ALA A 297 -19.33 -8.31 1.80
N ARG A 298 -19.18 -9.00 2.93
CA ARG A 298 -18.67 -10.38 2.96
C ARG A 298 -19.54 -11.36 2.16
N GLN A 299 -20.87 -11.22 2.21
CA GLN A 299 -21.79 -12.05 1.42
C GLN A 299 -21.61 -11.82 -0.08
N VAL A 300 -21.47 -10.57 -0.51
CA VAL A 300 -21.21 -10.25 -1.92
C VAL A 300 -19.85 -10.78 -2.38
N VAL A 301 -18.81 -10.65 -1.55
CA VAL A 301 -17.49 -11.19 -1.85
C VAL A 301 -17.50 -12.73 -1.92
N ALA A 302 -18.22 -13.40 -1.01
CA ALA A 302 -18.42 -14.86 -1.06
C ALA A 302 -19.15 -15.29 -2.33
N ALA A 303 -20.17 -14.56 -2.75
CA ALA A 303 -20.89 -14.80 -4.01
C ALA A 303 -19.93 -14.65 -5.22
N ALA A 304 -19.12 -13.61 -5.25
CA ALA A 304 -18.12 -13.39 -6.31
C ALA A 304 -17.07 -14.52 -6.33
N ALA A 305 -16.61 -14.99 -5.16
CA ALA A 305 -15.64 -16.07 -5.06
C ALA A 305 -16.15 -17.40 -5.63
N VAL A 306 -17.44 -17.69 -5.41
CA VAL A 306 -18.11 -18.89 -5.94
C VAL A 306 -18.38 -18.80 -7.43
N LEU A 307 -18.75 -17.62 -7.94
CA LEU A 307 -19.02 -17.43 -9.38
C LEU A 307 -17.77 -17.53 -10.25
N GLY A 308 -16.60 -17.20 -9.73
CA GLY A 308 -15.30 -17.46 -10.37
C GLY A 308 -14.88 -16.46 -11.45
N GLU A 309 -15.80 -15.92 -12.22
CA GLU A 309 -15.56 -14.97 -13.34
C GLU A 309 -16.14 -13.58 -12.99
N PRO A 310 -15.80 -12.53 -13.77
CA PRO A 310 -16.42 -11.24 -13.58
C PRO A 310 -17.94 -11.36 -13.62
N ALA A 311 -18.60 -11.02 -12.55
CA ALA A 311 -20.04 -11.21 -12.40
C ALA A 311 -20.79 -9.87 -12.37
N PRO A 312 -21.91 -9.71 -13.13
CA PRO A 312 -22.75 -8.53 -13.06
C PRO A 312 -23.44 -8.42 -11.68
N VAL A 313 -23.84 -7.21 -11.33
CA VAL A 313 -24.45 -6.91 -10.02
C VAL A 313 -25.70 -7.74 -9.74
N GLU A 314 -26.49 -8.05 -10.76
CA GLU A 314 -27.71 -8.84 -10.66
C GLU A 314 -27.42 -10.30 -10.24
N LEU A 315 -26.33 -10.85 -10.80
CA LEU A 315 -25.90 -12.21 -10.47
C LEU A 315 -25.33 -12.26 -9.06
N LEU A 316 -24.47 -11.32 -8.69
CA LEU A 316 -23.94 -11.20 -7.32
C LEU A 316 -25.06 -11.03 -6.30
N ARG A 317 -26.05 -10.19 -6.57
CA ARG A 317 -27.23 -10.00 -5.73
C ARG A 317 -27.99 -11.31 -5.51
N SER A 318 -28.25 -12.02 -6.60
CA SER A 318 -29.01 -13.28 -6.56
C SER A 318 -28.32 -14.37 -5.74
N VAL A 319 -26.98 -14.48 -5.86
CA VAL A 319 -26.19 -15.45 -5.14
C VAL A 319 -25.97 -15.05 -3.67
N ALA A 320 -25.69 -13.77 -3.41
CA ALA A 320 -25.56 -13.24 -2.05
C ALA A 320 -26.91 -13.31 -1.28
N GLY A 321 -28.04 -13.23 -1.99
CA GLY A 321 -29.37 -13.25 -1.37
C GLY A 321 -29.72 -11.92 -0.69
N LEU A 322 -29.23 -10.79 -1.24
CA LEU A 322 -29.40 -9.44 -0.72
C LEU A 322 -30.41 -8.63 -1.55
N GLY A 323 -30.98 -7.59 -0.95
CA GLY A 323 -31.73 -6.57 -1.65
C GLY A 323 -30.87 -5.68 -2.54
N GLU A 324 -31.48 -4.98 -3.52
CA GLU A 324 -30.72 -4.11 -4.44
C GLU A 324 -29.95 -2.97 -3.74
N PRO A 325 -30.55 -2.19 -2.81
CA PRO A 325 -29.81 -1.13 -2.11
C PRO A 325 -28.65 -1.67 -1.26
N GLU A 326 -28.88 -2.81 -0.60
CA GLU A 326 -27.90 -3.45 0.25
C GLU A 326 -26.72 -4.00 -0.57
N THR A 327 -26.99 -4.63 -1.72
CA THR A 327 -25.94 -5.12 -2.63
C THR A 327 -25.10 -3.98 -3.16
N ARG A 328 -25.72 -2.86 -3.52
CA ARG A 328 -25.01 -1.68 -4.03
C ARG A 328 -24.10 -1.06 -2.97
N GLY A 329 -24.59 -0.94 -1.73
CA GLY A 329 -23.77 -0.50 -0.59
C GLY A 329 -22.62 -1.46 -0.28
N ALA A 330 -22.89 -2.77 -0.31
CA ALA A 330 -21.88 -3.82 -0.07
C ALA A 330 -20.78 -3.81 -1.16
N LEU A 331 -21.15 -3.64 -2.42
CA LEU A 331 -20.20 -3.51 -3.53
C LEU A 331 -19.35 -2.24 -3.39
N ALA A 332 -19.94 -1.11 -3.02
CA ALA A 332 -19.19 0.13 -2.82
C ALA A 332 -18.09 -0.05 -1.73
N VAL A 333 -18.42 -0.77 -0.65
CA VAL A 333 -17.43 -1.11 0.38
C VAL A 333 -16.37 -2.06 -0.15
N ALA A 334 -16.75 -3.15 -0.83
CA ALA A 334 -15.79 -4.14 -1.36
C ALA A 334 -14.84 -3.53 -2.41
N LEU A 335 -15.31 -2.57 -3.21
CA LEU A 335 -14.51 -1.80 -4.15
C LEU A 335 -13.56 -0.82 -3.43
N GLY A 336 -14.08 -0.08 -2.44
CA GLY A 336 -13.30 0.88 -1.64
C GLY A 336 -12.14 0.20 -0.90
N GLU A 337 -12.36 -1.03 -0.41
CA GLU A 337 -11.32 -1.84 0.24
C GLU A 337 -10.42 -2.61 -0.75
N GLY A 338 -10.65 -2.49 -2.06
CA GLY A 338 -9.88 -3.16 -3.10
C GLY A 338 -9.95 -4.69 -3.04
N VAL A 339 -11.03 -5.25 -2.48
CA VAL A 339 -11.28 -6.71 -2.46
C VAL A 339 -11.88 -7.17 -3.79
N LEU A 340 -12.71 -6.32 -4.38
CA LEU A 340 -13.23 -6.49 -5.73
C LEU A 340 -12.83 -5.30 -6.59
N LEU A 341 -12.76 -5.51 -7.90
CA LEU A 341 -12.54 -4.49 -8.91
C LEU A 341 -13.70 -4.48 -9.90
N ALA A 342 -14.04 -3.30 -10.43
CA ALA A 342 -14.96 -3.21 -11.54
C ALA A 342 -14.22 -3.64 -12.82
N SER A 343 -14.84 -4.54 -13.60
CA SER A 343 -14.35 -4.96 -14.92
C SER A 343 -14.97 -4.10 -16.00
N PRO A 344 -14.24 -3.15 -16.61
CA PRO A 344 -14.80 -2.27 -17.64
C PRO A 344 -15.20 -3.00 -18.92
N ARG A 345 -14.60 -4.16 -19.21
CA ARG A 345 -14.83 -4.94 -20.42
C ARG A 345 -16.11 -5.76 -20.33
N ASP A 346 -16.40 -6.31 -19.15
CA ASP A 346 -17.48 -7.28 -18.96
C ASP A 346 -18.66 -6.71 -18.19
N GLY A 347 -18.58 -5.46 -17.75
CA GLY A 347 -19.63 -4.76 -16.97
C GLY A 347 -19.91 -5.39 -15.61
N GLY A 348 -18.96 -6.19 -15.09
CA GLY A 348 -19.09 -6.95 -13.85
C GLY A 348 -18.03 -6.58 -12.80
N TYR A 349 -17.98 -7.37 -11.76
CA TYR A 349 -17.05 -7.25 -10.65
C TYR A 349 -16.24 -8.55 -10.53
N ALA A 350 -14.94 -8.42 -10.31
CA ALA A 350 -14.00 -9.53 -10.20
C ALA A 350 -13.00 -9.33 -9.06
N PHE A 351 -12.35 -10.38 -8.65
CA PHE A 351 -11.16 -10.26 -7.81
C PHE A 351 -9.97 -9.68 -8.59
N PRO A 352 -9.06 -8.99 -7.92
CA PRO A 352 -7.87 -8.43 -8.57
C PRO A 352 -6.96 -9.51 -9.19
N TYR A 353 -6.99 -10.73 -8.67
CA TYR A 353 -6.20 -11.88 -9.14
C TYR A 353 -6.75 -13.19 -8.60
N ASP A 354 -6.41 -14.31 -9.26
CA ASP A 354 -6.97 -15.64 -8.98
C ASP A 354 -6.70 -16.13 -7.54
N LEU A 355 -5.49 -15.91 -7.01
CA LEU A 355 -5.17 -16.32 -5.64
C LEU A 355 -5.96 -15.55 -4.59
N ALA A 356 -6.37 -14.29 -4.86
CA ALA A 356 -7.26 -13.56 -3.95
C ALA A 356 -8.66 -14.16 -3.95
N ARG A 357 -9.19 -14.53 -5.14
CA ARG A 357 -10.45 -15.24 -5.26
C ARG A 357 -10.43 -16.57 -4.49
N ARG A 358 -9.37 -17.36 -4.71
CA ARG A 358 -9.20 -18.64 -4.04
C ARG A 358 -9.12 -18.50 -2.52
N ALA A 359 -8.37 -17.52 -2.02
CA ALA A 359 -8.29 -17.23 -0.59
C ALA A 359 -9.65 -16.84 -0.01
N ALA A 360 -10.43 -16.02 -0.74
CA ALA A 360 -11.78 -15.63 -0.35
C ALA A 360 -12.73 -16.83 -0.35
N TYR A 361 -12.66 -17.71 -1.35
CA TYR A 361 -13.44 -18.94 -1.41
C TYR A 361 -13.12 -19.91 -0.25
N GLU A 362 -11.82 -20.10 0.05
CA GLU A 362 -11.41 -20.93 1.18
C GLU A 362 -11.83 -20.35 2.54
N ALA A 363 -12.03 -19.03 2.63
CA ALA A 363 -12.54 -18.37 3.83
C ALA A 363 -14.05 -18.54 4.05
N VAL A 364 -14.82 -18.94 3.03
CA VAL A 364 -16.23 -19.28 3.17
C VAL A 364 -16.36 -20.56 4.01
N ALA A 365 -17.21 -20.52 5.03
CA ALA A 365 -17.45 -21.69 5.87
C ALA A 365 -17.95 -22.90 5.06
N GLU A 366 -17.41 -24.08 5.34
CA GLU A 366 -17.77 -25.30 4.58
C GLU A 366 -19.27 -25.55 4.43
N PRO A 367 -20.13 -25.37 5.48
CA PRO A 367 -21.57 -25.56 5.35
C PRO A 367 -22.26 -24.53 4.42
N GLU A 368 -21.64 -23.36 4.21
CA GLU A 368 -22.22 -22.30 3.37
C GLU A 368 -21.90 -22.52 1.87
N ARG A 369 -20.80 -23.17 1.56
CA ARG A 369 -20.36 -23.39 0.17
C ARG A 369 -21.41 -24.08 -0.71
N PRO A 370 -22.02 -25.21 -0.31
CA PRO A 370 -23.06 -25.86 -1.11
C PRO A 370 -24.29 -24.97 -1.34
N VAL A 371 -24.64 -24.15 -0.36
CA VAL A 371 -25.78 -23.22 -0.48
C VAL A 371 -25.49 -22.13 -1.51
N LEU A 372 -24.28 -21.57 -1.49
CA LEU A 372 -23.84 -20.56 -2.47
C LEU A 372 -23.74 -21.17 -3.86
N HIS A 373 -23.17 -22.36 -4.03
CA HIS A 373 -23.12 -23.06 -5.30
C HIS A 373 -24.53 -23.32 -5.87
N LEU A 374 -25.47 -23.78 -5.04
CA LEU A 374 -26.85 -24.00 -5.47
C LEU A 374 -27.52 -22.68 -5.92
N ARG A 375 -27.28 -21.59 -5.19
CA ARG A 375 -27.80 -20.26 -5.59
C ARG A 375 -27.15 -19.79 -6.89
N ALA A 376 -25.84 -19.99 -7.06
CA ALA A 376 -25.11 -19.66 -8.28
C ALA A 376 -25.66 -20.44 -9.47
N ALA A 377 -25.81 -21.74 -9.36
CA ALA A 377 -26.38 -22.59 -10.43
C ALA A 377 -27.80 -22.12 -10.82
N ARG A 378 -28.65 -21.81 -9.85
CA ARG A 378 -30.01 -21.31 -10.10
C ARG A 378 -30.02 -19.92 -10.74
N ALA A 379 -29.10 -19.06 -10.33
CA ALA A 379 -28.99 -17.70 -10.89
C ALA A 379 -28.47 -17.76 -12.33
N LEU A 380 -27.46 -18.54 -12.62
CA LEU A 380 -26.91 -18.76 -13.97
C LEU A 380 -27.99 -19.33 -14.92
N ALA A 381 -28.76 -20.32 -14.47
CA ALA A 381 -29.83 -20.90 -15.26
C ALA A 381 -30.98 -19.92 -15.62
N ARG A 382 -31.15 -18.85 -14.82
CA ARG A 382 -32.15 -17.80 -15.10
C ARG A 382 -31.62 -16.68 -15.98
N HIS A 383 -30.31 -16.49 -16.05
CA HIS A 383 -29.66 -15.51 -16.91
C HIS A 383 -29.67 -16.05 -18.35
N THR A 384 -30.63 -15.60 -19.15
CA THR A 384 -30.81 -15.95 -20.57
C THR A 384 -29.79 -15.28 -21.51
N SER A 385 -28.77 -14.59 -21.02
CA SER A 385 -27.66 -14.07 -21.80
C SER A 385 -26.59 -15.17 -21.98
N PRO A 386 -25.87 -15.24 -23.10
CA PRO A 386 -24.92 -16.33 -23.35
C PRO A 386 -23.70 -16.22 -22.46
N PHE A 387 -23.84 -16.61 -21.20
CA PHE A 387 -22.70 -16.94 -20.37
C PHE A 387 -22.08 -18.24 -20.89
N PRO A 388 -20.74 -18.34 -21.02
CA PRO A 388 -20.12 -19.58 -21.45
C PRO A 388 -20.47 -20.69 -20.46
N LEU A 389 -20.91 -21.84 -20.99
CA LEU A 389 -21.28 -23.04 -20.25
C LEU A 389 -20.20 -23.59 -19.30
N ALA A 390 -18.96 -23.11 -19.44
CA ALA A 390 -17.84 -23.48 -18.58
C ALA A 390 -18.09 -23.21 -17.08
N GLY A 391 -18.77 -22.09 -16.74
CA GLY A 391 -19.09 -21.77 -15.34
C GLY A 391 -20.18 -22.68 -14.73
N MET A 392 -20.97 -23.42 -15.54
CA MET A 392 -22.03 -24.29 -15.02
C MET A 392 -21.50 -25.67 -14.61
N ALA A 393 -20.34 -26.10 -15.13
CA ALA A 393 -19.78 -27.41 -14.84
C ALA A 393 -19.07 -27.47 -13.47
N GLU A 394 -18.76 -26.34 -12.86
CA GLU A 394 -18.10 -26.25 -11.55
C GLU A 394 -19.11 -26.18 -10.37
N HIS A 395 -20.42 -26.08 -10.64
CA HIS A 395 -21.51 -26.00 -9.65
C HIS A 395 -22.40 -27.25 -9.68
#